data_a793dbb75bc7623d27fc33cf6f097afc
#
_entry.id   a793dbb75bc7623d27fc33cf6f097afc
#
_cell.length_a   1.000
_cell.length_b   1.000
_cell.length_c   1.000
_cell.angle_alpha   90.00
_cell.angle_beta   90.00
_cell.angle_gamma   90.00
#
_symmetry.space_group_name_H-M   'P 1'
#
loop_
_entity.id
_entity.type
_entity.pdbx_description
1 polymer ?
#
loop_
_entity_poly.entity_id
_entity_poly.type
_entity_poly.pdbx_seq_one_letter_code
_entity_poly.pdbx_strand_id
1 'polypeptide(L)'
;MAKKANRTDQQADTLFGPATHIRSLIEWMSQGVYEKEHIIAAALLCAVAGENIFLLGPPGTAKSMVASRLKMIFRDGKSFDYLMSRFSTPDEIFGPISISKLKTEDKYERLTEGYLPDVDIVFLDEIWKAGPSIQNTLLTVINEHIFHNGGKIIKTPMKVLIAASNELPAKDEGLEALWDRFLVRMVSNCIESDTSFFKMLKSPALPLKPLSEDLYLTEEIYLNWQEQATSIELSKEVMDAIKSIRKSLAKLEKDDENKLRYYISDRRWRKAFHLMQTSAFLNGRKVIMLSDYMLMIHCLWNDVECIPEILKLVPESIAEPTVKRLERIDKAIRQIMQPSQQKPKEEERNKTPHLATEFVEYDFFYYLVENYPEGETYFSKWY
;
A
#
# COMPACT_ATOMS: atom_id res chain seq x y z
N MET A 1 -40.67 1.33 11.81
CA MET A 1 -39.39 1.25 12.54
C MET A 1 -38.14 1.40 11.65
N ALA A 2 -38.26 1.86 10.39
CA ALA A 2 -37.15 1.96 9.44
C ALA A 2 -36.47 3.34 9.31
N LYS A 3 -36.83 4.32 10.15
CA LYS A 3 -36.31 5.71 10.07
C LYS A 3 -35.22 6.06 11.12
N LYS A 4 -34.82 5.14 11.97
CA LYS A 4 -33.77 5.41 13.00
C LYS A 4 -32.38 4.94 12.62
N ALA A 5 -32.22 4.01 11.65
CA ALA A 5 -30.92 3.52 11.21
C ALA A 5 -30.14 4.54 10.35
N ASN A 6 -30.83 5.33 9.51
CA ASN A 6 -30.18 6.28 8.58
C ASN A 6 -29.58 7.54 9.23
N ARG A 7 -29.77 7.77 10.54
CA ARG A 7 -29.20 8.95 11.20
C ARG A 7 -27.85 8.75 11.85
N THR A 8 -27.50 7.51 12.18
CA THR A 8 -26.22 7.20 12.83
C THR A 8 -25.06 7.14 11.83
N ASP A 9 -25.29 6.64 10.61
CA ASP A 9 -24.22 6.45 9.64
C ASP A 9 -23.78 7.76 8.94
N GLN A 10 -24.72 8.66 8.64
CA GLN A 10 -24.37 10.02 8.15
C GLN A 10 -23.73 10.92 9.22
N GLN A 11 -23.88 10.61 10.53
CA GLN A 11 -23.22 11.35 11.59
C GLN A 11 -21.78 10.91 11.87
N ALA A 12 -21.39 9.66 11.53
CA ALA A 12 -20.02 9.19 11.68
C ALA A 12 -19.05 9.88 10.69
N ASP A 13 -19.49 10.09 9.45
CA ASP A 13 -18.69 10.80 8.42
C ASP A 13 -18.53 12.32 8.71
N THR A 14 -19.36 12.87 9.59
CA THR A 14 -19.32 14.28 10.00
C THR A 14 -18.55 14.54 11.30
N LEU A 15 -18.29 13.52 12.13
CA LEU A 15 -17.59 13.69 13.41
C LEU A 15 -16.06 13.63 13.27
N PHE A 16 -15.54 12.85 12.35
CA PHE A 16 -14.10 12.70 12.11
C PHE A 16 -13.82 12.70 10.60
N GLY A 17 -13.03 13.68 10.13
CA GLY A 17 -12.52 13.60 8.75
C GLY A 17 -11.70 12.32 8.53
N PRO A 18 -11.52 11.84 7.27
CA PRO A 18 -10.83 10.59 6.95
C PRO A 18 -9.47 10.44 7.64
N ALA A 19 -8.70 11.53 7.76
CA ALA A 19 -7.39 11.53 8.39
C ALA A 19 -7.43 11.16 9.89
N THR A 20 -8.37 11.72 10.63
CA THR A 20 -8.54 11.42 12.07
C THR A 20 -9.05 10.00 12.26
N HIS A 21 -9.99 9.56 11.42
CA HIS A 21 -10.54 8.21 11.45
C HIS A 21 -9.44 7.15 11.24
N ILE A 22 -8.66 7.29 10.17
CA ILE A 22 -7.55 6.37 9.85
C ILE A 22 -6.49 6.34 10.95
N ARG A 23 -6.15 7.51 11.52
CA ARG A 23 -5.19 7.58 12.64
C ARG A 23 -5.67 6.79 13.84
N SER A 24 -6.92 6.98 14.24
CA SER A 24 -7.53 6.21 15.33
C SER A 24 -7.56 4.70 15.06
N LEU A 25 -7.81 4.29 13.81
CA LEU A 25 -7.75 2.87 13.42
C LEU A 25 -6.34 2.31 13.52
N ILE A 26 -5.31 3.03 13.05
CA ILE A 26 -3.91 2.62 13.16
C ILE A 26 -3.52 2.48 14.62
N GLU A 27 -3.85 3.45 15.48
CA GLU A 27 -3.60 3.40 16.93
C GLU A 27 -4.26 2.19 17.57
N TRP A 28 -5.53 1.92 17.22
CA TRP A 28 -6.24 0.76 17.72
C TRP A 28 -5.61 -0.56 17.25
N MET A 29 -5.29 -0.66 15.97
CA MET A 29 -4.65 -1.84 15.39
C MET A 29 -3.22 -2.06 15.92
N SER A 30 -2.55 -1.04 16.41
CA SER A 30 -1.18 -1.13 16.93
C SER A 30 -1.11 -1.56 18.41
N GLN A 31 -2.24 -1.72 19.11
CA GLN A 31 -2.24 -2.09 20.52
C GLN A 31 -1.52 -3.43 20.79
N GLY A 32 -0.42 -3.40 21.55
CA GLY A 32 0.37 -4.59 21.88
C GLY A 32 1.13 -5.20 20.69
N VAL A 33 1.27 -4.47 19.60
CA VAL A 33 2.17 -4.79 18.48
C VAL A 33 3.28 -3.74 18.48
N TYR A 34 4.51 -4.16 18.30
CA TYR A 34 5.67 -3.31 18.44
C TYR A 34 6.44 -3.26 17.12
N GLU A 35 6.81 -2.07 16.68
CA GLU A 35 7.58 -1.82 15.46
C GLU A 35 6.92 -2.35 14.17
N LYS A 36 5.58 -2.39 14.16
CA LYS A 36 4.79 -2.84 12.98
C LYS A 36 3.75 -1.81 12.53
N GLU A 37 3.78 -0.62 13.10
CA GLU A 37 2.83 0.46 12.81
C GLU A 37 2.82 0.78 11.31
N HIS A 38 3.98 0.79 10.66
CA HIS A 38 4.12 1.01 9.22
C HIS A 38 3.49 -0.10 8.37
N ILE A 39 3.60 -1.37 8.81
CA ILE A 39 2.95 -2.51 8.13
C ILE A 39 1.43 -2.43 8.30
N ILE A 40 0.97 -2.06 9.51
CA ILE A 40 -0.45 -1.86 9.81
C ILE A 40 -1.01 -0.73 8.95
N ALA A 41 -0.33 0.42 8.89
CA ALA A 41 -0.74 1.55 8.07
C ALA A 41 -0.78 1.19 6.58
N ALA A 42 0.22 0.48 6.07
CA ALA A 42 0.26 0.03 4.68
C ALA A 42 -0.84 -0.99 4.37
N ALA A 43 -1.12 -1.94 5.28
CA ALA A 43 -2.19 -2.92 5.10
C ALA A 43 -3.58 -2.24 5.09
N LEU A 44 -3.79 -1.27 5.97
CA LEU A 44 -5.01 -0.47 6.01
C LEU A 44 -5.17 0.39 4.74
N LEU A 45 -4.09 1.05 4.31
CA LEU A 45 -4.07 1.80 3.05
C LEU A 45 -4.40 0.91 1.85
N CYS A 46 -3.80 -0.28 1.77
CA CYS A 46 -4.08 -1.26 0.72
C CYS A 46 -5.54 -1.70 0.74
N ALA A 47 -6.10 -1.98 1.93
CA ALA A 47 -7.50 -2.37 2.06
C ALA A 47 -8.46 -1.29 1.57
N VAL A 48 -8.22 -0.01 1.90
CA VAL A 48 -9.04 1.11 1.41
C VAL A 48 -8.84 1.34 -0.08
N ALA A 49 -7.62 1.19 -0.60
CA ALA A 49 -7.33 1.32 -2.03
C ALA A 49 -7.80 0.13 -2.88
N GLY A 50 -8.22 -0.98 -2.28
CA GLY A 50 -8.54 -2.22 -3.03
C GLY A 50 -7.29 -2.88 -3.65
N GLU A 51 -6.12 -2.71 -3.03
CA GLU A 51 -4.84 -3.23 -3.52
C GLU A 51 -4.28 -4.32 -2.61
N ASN A 52 -3.43 -5.18 -3.16
CA ASN A 52 -2.90 -6.33 -2.45
C ASN A 52 -1.51 -6.05 -1.89
N ILE A 53 -1.22 -6.63 -0.72
CA ILE A 53 0.05 -6.47 -0.01
C ILE A 53 0.72 -7.82 0.22
N PHE A 54 2.04 -7.84 0.07
CA PHE A 54 2.89 -8.99 0.39
C PHE A 54 3.83 -8.66 1.55
N LEU A 55 3.88 -9.57 2.54
CA LEU A 55 4.70 -9.44 3.73
C LEU A 55 5.79 -10.53 3.71
N LEU A 56 7.02 -10.12 3.47
CA LEU A 56 8.20 -10.98 3.54
C LEU A 56 8.75 -10.97 4.97
N GLY A 57 9.07 -12.11 5.53
CA GLY A 57 9.77 -12.15 6.81
C GLY A 57 9.60 -13.46 7.57
N PRO A 58 10.44 -13.69 8.59
CA PRO A 58 10.43 -14.94 9.35
C PRO A 58 9.09 -15.17 10.08
N PRO A 59 8.80 -16.40 10.48
CA PRO A 59 7.62 -16.70 11.30
C PRO A 59 7.69 -15.94 12.63
N GLY A 60 6.52 -15.62 13.21
CA GLY A 60 6.45 -14.93 14.50
C GLY A 60 6.61 -13.40 14.44
N THR A 61 6.66 -12.77 13.26
CA THR A 61 6.76 -11.32 13.10
C THR A 61 5.41 -10.60 12.97
N ALA A 62 4.35 -11.15 13.56
CA ALA A 62 2.99 -10.60 13.65
C ALA A 62 2.22 -10.43 12.32
N LYS A 63 2.64 -11.06 11.22
CA LYS A 63 1.98 -10.97 9.90
C LYS A 63 0.49 -11.35 9.96
N SER A 64 0.15 -12.50 10.54
CA SER A 64 -1.24 -12.97 10.72
C SER A 64 -2.05 -12.08 11.68
N MET A 65 -1.39 -11.47 12.67
CA MET A 65 -2.04 -10.55 13.60
C MET A 65 -2.51 -9.27 12.88
N VAL A 66 -1.71 -8.72 11.96
CA VAL A 66 -2.12 -7.56 11.15
C VAL A 66 -3.38 -7.87 10.36
N ALA A 67 -3.42 -9.02 9.68
CA ALA A 67 -4.60 -9.46 8.93
C ALA A 67 -5.85 -9.64 9.82
N SER A 68 -5.68 -10.31 10.97
CA SER A 68 -6.77 -10.51 11.94
C SER A 68 -7.34 -9.20 12.46
N ARG A 69 -6.50 -8.19 12.72
CA ARG A 69 -6.96 -6.87 13.17
C ARG A 69 -7.61 -6.06 12.06
N LEU A 70 -7.09 -6.15 10.84
CA LEU A 70 -7.69 -5.50 9.69
C LEU A 70 -9.12 -5.99 9.44
N LYS A 71 -9.39 -7.28 9.63
CA LYS A 71 -10.76 -7.81 9.58
C LYS A 71 -11.70 -7.12 10.56
N MET A 72 -11.24 -6.88 11.78
CA MET A 72 -12.07 -6.36 12.86
C MET A 72 -12.54 -4.92 12.67
N ILE A 73 -11.91 -4.15 11.79
CA ILE A 73 -12.28 -2.75 11.52
C ILE A 73 -13.42 -2.61 10.50
N PHE A 74 -13.67 -3.65 9.68
CA PHE A 74 -14.80 -3.66 8.77
C PHE A 74 -16.06 -4.19 9.47
N ARG A 75 -17.13 -3.40 9.45
CA ARG A 75 -18.41 -3.82 10.02
C ARG A 75 -18.96 -5.00 9.21
N ASP A 76 -19.27 -6.09 9.90
CA ASP A 76 -19.74 -7.34 9.30
C ASP A 76 -18.80 -7.97 8.26
N GLY A 77 -17.52 -7.54 8.25
CA GLY A 77 -16.52 -8.03 7.32
C GLY A 77 -16.23 -9.51 7.51
N LYS A 78 -16.29 -10.26 6.41
CA LYS A 78 -15.90 -11.67 6.36
C LYS A 78 -14.40 -11.79 6.09
N SER A 79 -13.76 -12.82 6.61
CA SER A 79 -12.36 -13.10 6.28
C SER A 79 -12.13 -14.58 6.02
N PHE A 80 -11.08 -14.84 5.26
CA PHE A 80 -10.56 -16.17 5.00
C PHE A 80 -9.06 -16.18 5.28
N ASP A 81 -8.64 -17.05 6.20
CA ASP A 81 -7.24 -17.20 6.60
C ASP A 81 -6.79 -18.62 6.27
N TYR A 82 -5.69 -18.76 5.54
CA TYR A 82 -5.20 -20.07 5.14
C TYR A 82 -3.67 -20.14 5.09
N LEU A 83 -3.10 -21.21 5.64
CA LEU A 83 -1.68 -21.55 5.52
C LEU A 83 -1.47 -22.49 4.34
N MET A 84 -0.85 -21.98 3.28
CA MET A 84 -0.57 -22.76 2.08
C MET A 84 0.46 -23.85 2.33
N SER A 85 0.25 -24.98 1.69
CA SER A 85 1.18 -26.10 1.65
C SER A 85 1.26 -26.66 0.22
N ARG A 86 2.25 -27.51 -0.05
CA ARG A 86 2.35 -28.22 -1.33
C ARG A 86 1.18 -29.18 -1.59
N PHE A 87 0.45 -29.54 -0.55
CA PHE A 87 -0.71 -30.44 -0.59
C PHE A 87 -2.04 -29.72 -0.58
N SER A 88 -2.03 -28.37 -0.48
CA SER A 88 -3.24 -27.57 -0.50
C SER A 88 -4.03 -27.80 -1.80
N THR A 89 -5.33 -27.95 -1.65
CA THR A 89 -6.25 -28.22 -2.75
C THR A 89 -7.13 -27.00 -3.07
N PRO A 90 -7.60 -26.86 -4.31
CA PRO A 90 -8.57 -25.81 -4.66
C PRO A 90 -9.86 -25.84 -3.81
N ASP A 91 -10.27 -27.03 -3.33
CA ASP A 91 -11.48 -27.21 -2.53
C ASP A 91 -11.37 -26.54 -1.15
N GLU A 92 -10.17 -26.54 -0.56
CA GLU A 92 -9.90 -25.91 0.73
C GLU A 92 -9.89 -24.38 0.65
N ILE A 93 -9.64 -23.82 -0.53
CA ILE A 93 -9.47 -22.38 -0.71
C ILE A 93 -10.70 -21.74 -1.37
N PHE A 94 -11.22 -22.39 -2.41
CA PHE A 94 -12.33 -21.85 -3.20
C PHE A 94 -13.69 -22.52 -2.90
N GLY A 95 -13.69 -23.51 -1.99
CA GLY A 95 -14.87 -24.29 -1.59
C GLY A 95 -15.03 -25.61 -2.34
N PRO A 96 -15.65 -26.60 -1.69
CA PRO A 96 -15.86 -27.93 -2.26
C PRO A 96 -16.91 -27.90 -3.37
N ILE A 97 -16.88 -28.92 -4.25
CA ILE A 97 -17.87 -29.07 -5.31
C ILE A 97 -19.22 -29.44 -4.72
N SER A 98 -20.29 -28.80 -5.21
CA SER A 98 -21.66 -29.11 -4.85
C SER A 98 -22.10 -30.45 -5.47
N ILE A 99 -22.12 -31.51 -4.68
CA ILE A 99 -22.54 -32.84 -5.12
C ILE A 99 -24.01 -32.83 -5.58
N SER A 100 -24.86 -32.03 -4.97
CA SER A 100 -26.27 -31.91 -5.37
C SER A 100 -26.38 -31.33 -6.77
N LYS A 101 -25.73 -30.19 -7.07
CA LYS A 101 -25.78 -29.56 -8.40
C LYS A 101 -25.13 -30.44 -9.48
N LEU A 102 -24.08 -31.17 -9.12
CA LEU A 102 -23.45 -32.11 -10.03
C LEU A 102 -24.41 -33.26 -10.41
N LYS A 103 -25.18 -33.78 -9.44
CA LYS A 103 -26.11 -34.88 -9.68
C LYS A 103 -27.44 -34.47 -10.34
N THR A 104 -27.95 -33.29 -10.01
CA THR A 104 -29.27 -32.85 -10.47
C THR A 104 -29.23 -31.98 -11.71
N GLU A 105 -28.15 -31.21 -11.88
CA GLU A 105 -28.04 -30.20 -12.95
C GLU A 105 -26.86 -30.45 -13.91
N ASP A 106 -26.06 -31.48 -13.65
CA ASP A 106 -24.82 -31.76 -14.37
C ASP A 106 -23.85 -30.53 -14.40
N LYS A 107 -23.87 -29.75 -13.29
CA LYS A 107 -23.07 -28.53 -13.18
C LYS A 107 -21.96 -28.67 -12.16
N TYR A 108 -20.76 -28.36 -12.57
CA TYR A 108 -19.56 -28.34 -11.74
C TYR A 108 -19.47 -26.98 -11.02
N GLU A 109 -20.27 -26.75 -9.99
CA GLU A 109 -20.26 -25.53 -9.17
C GLU A 109 -19.68 -25.82 -7.78
N ARG A 110 -18.92 -24.87 -7.24
CA ARG A 110 -18.35 -24.90 -5.88
C ARG A 110 -19.28 -24.20 -4.90
N LEU A 111 -19.26 -24.63 -3.64
CA LEU A 111 -19.88 -23.95 -2.50
C LEU A 111 -18.89 -22.92 -1.98
N THR A 112 -19.08 -21.67 -2.34
CA THR A 112 -18.12 -20.59 -2.06
C THR A 112 -18.34 -19.87 -0.74
N GLU A 113 -19.47 -20.13 -0.06
CA GLU A 113 -19.81 -19.48 1.21
C GLU A 113 -18.76 -19.76 2.29
N GLY A 114 -18.16 -18.70 2.84
CA GLY A 114 -17.08 -18.79 3.84
C GLY A 114 -15.70 -19.14 3.30
N TYR A 115 -15.55 -19.28 1.98
CA TYR A 115 -14.29 -19.47 1.30
C TYR A 115 -13.81 -18.18 0.61
N LEU A 116 -12.59 -18.18 0.11
CA LEU A 116 -11.93 -17.01 -0.47
C LEU A 116 -12.82 -16.18 -1.44
N PRO A 117 -13.65 -16.77 -2.33
CA PRO A 117 -14.48 -15.96 -3.24
C PRO A 117 -15.61 -15.18 -2.57
N ASP A 118 -15.95 -15.45 -1.30
CA ASP A 118 -17.10 -14.87 -0.59
C ASP A 118 -16.70 -13.93 0.56
N VAL A 119 -15.43 -13.53 0.64
CA VAL A 119 -14.94 -12.77 1.80
C VAL A 119 -14.30 -11.46 1.42
N ASP A 120 -14.30 -10.50 2.37
CA ASP A 120 -13.73 -9.16 2.20
C ASP A 120 -12.22 -9.12 2.38
N ILE A 121 -11.71 -9.85 3.37
CA ILE A 121 -10.29 -9.86 3.75
C ILE A 121 -9.73 -11.27 3.61
N VAL A 122 -8.69 -11.39 2.83
CA VAL A 122 -8.00 -12.67 2.62
C VAL A 122 -6.60 -12.60 3.20
N PHE A 123 -6.24 -13.59 4.01
CA PHE A 123 -4.85 -13.80 4.46
C PHE A 123 -4.35 -15.16 3.98
N LEU A 124 -3.29 -15.16 3.19
CA LEU A 124 -2.65 -16.38 2.68
C LEU A 124 -1.21 -16.43 3.17
N ASP A 125 -0.93 -17.31 4.13
CA ASP A 125 0.45 -17.54 4.59
C ASP A 125 1.13 -18.59 3.72
N GLU A 126 2.46 -18.45 3.54
CA GLU A 126 3.29 -19.33 2.70
C GLU A 126 2.76 -19.46 1.25
N ILE A 127 2.33 -18.35 0.66
CA ILE A 127 1.60 -18.32 -0.63
C ILE A 127 2.33 -19.04 -1.76
N TRP A 128 3.66 -19.05 -1.77
CA TRP A 128 4.46 -19.67 -2.84
C TRP A 128 4.42 -21.19 -2.82
N LYS A 129 3.94 -21.80 -1.74
CA LYS A 129 3.72 -23.25 -1.65
C LYS A 129 2.46 -23.73 -2.35
N ALA A 130 1.60 -22.80 -2.81
CA ALA A 130 0.39 -23.15 -3.55
C ALA A 130 0.70 -23.83 -4.88
N GLY A 131 -0.06 -24.86 -5.22
CA GLY A 131 0.08 -25.55 -6.51
C GLY A 131 -0.43 -24.69 -7.69
N PRO A 132 -0.04 -25.01 -8.95
CA PRO A 132 -0.36 -24.21 -10.14
C PRO A 132 -1.86 -23.95 -10.35
N SER A 133 -2.71 -24.93 -10.00
CA SER A 133 -4.18 -24.77 -10.12
C SER A 133 -4.72 -23.65 -9.23
N ILE A 134 -4.22 -23.55 -7.99
CA ILE A 134 -4.57 -22.50 -7.05
C ILE A 134 -4.04 -21.16 -7.54
N GLN A 135 -2.76 -21.10 -7.95
CA GLN A 135 -2.11 -19.90 -8.44
C GLN A 135 -2.85 -19.29 -9.64
N ASN A 136 -3.22 -20.10 -10.63
CA ASN A 136 -3.96 -19.65 -11.80
C ASN A 136 -5.34 -19.07 -11.43
N THR A 137 -6.04 -19.69 -10.48
CA THR A 137 -7.32 -19.16 -9.99
C THR A 137 -7.13 -17.84 -9.22
N LEU A 138 -6.10 -17.75 -8.38
CA LEU A 138 -5.74 -16.53 -7.68
C LEU A 138 -5.41 -15.38 -8.62
N LEU A 139 -4.75 -15.62 -9.76
CA LEU A 139 -4.47 -14.60 -10.76
C LEU A 139 -5.74 -13.88 -11.22
N THR A 140 -6.82 -14.61 -11.47
CA THR A 140 -8.10 -14.04 -11.89
C THR A 140 -8.79 -13.31 -10.74
N VAL A 141 -8.87 -13.94 -9.58
CA VAL A 141 -9.51 -13.36 -8.39
C VAL A 141 -8.83 -12.05 -7.96
N ILE A 142 -7.50 -12.04 -7.90
CA ILE A 142 -6.71 -10.89 -7.45
C ILE A 142 -6.77 -9.72 -8.46
N ASN A 143 -6.87 -10.02 -9.74
CA ASN A 143 -6.74 -9.02 -10.78
C ASN A 143 -8.09 -8.44 -11.23
N GLU A 144 -9.08 -9.30 -11.34
CA GLU A 144 -10.38 -8.96 -11.93
C GLU A 144 -11.50 -8.93 -10.89
N HIS A 145 -11.22 -9.33 -9.65
CA HIS A 145 -12.20 -9.49 -8.57
C HIS A 145 -13.38 -10.37 -9.00
N ILE A 146 -13.09 -11.43 -9.77
CA ILE A 146 -14.08 -12.40 -10.22
C ILE A 146 -13.60 -13.83 -9.95
N PHE A 147 -14.56 -14.72 -9.76
CA PHE A 147 -14.34 -16.16 -9.63
C PHE A 147 -15.22 -16.91 -10.62
N HIS A 148 -14.61 -17.80 -11.42
CA HIS A 148 -15.34 -18.66 -12.36
C HIS A 148 -15.87 -19.90 -11.64
N ASN A 149 -17.18 -20.03 -11.54
CA ASN A 149 -17.85 -21.10 -10.82
C ASN A 149 -18.90 -21.82 -11.69
N GLY A 150 -18.54 -22.95 -12.24
CA GLY A 150 -19.48 -23.78 -13.02
C GLY A 150 -20.09 -23.08 -14.23
N GLY A 151 -19.34 -22.28 -14.95
CA GLY A 151 -19.79 -21.48 -16.08
C GLY A 151 -20.41 -20.13 -15.70
N LYS A 152 -20.54 -19.83 -14.40
CA LYS A 152 -20.95 -18.50 -13.90
C LYS A 152 -19.75 -17.69 -13.49
N ILE A 153 -19.86 -16.38 -13.65
CA ILE A 153 -18.86 -15.41 -13.15
C ILE A 153 -19.43 -14.78 -11.88
N ILE A 154 -18.74 -14.96 -10.76
CA ILE A 154 -19.08 -14.39 -9.46
C ILE A 154 -18.13 -13.23 -9.18
N LYS A 155 -18.65 -12.05 -8.86
CA LYS A 155 -17.83 -10.95 -8.33
C LYS A 155 -17.46 -11.27 -6.89
N THR A 156 -16.18 -11.12 -6.56
CA THR A 156 -15.70 -11.30 -5.19
C THR A 156 -15.79 -9.97 -4.44
N PRO A 157 -16.25 -9.97 -3.18
CA PRO A 157 -16.33 -8.76 -2.35
C PRO A 157 -14.95 -8.34 -1.79
N MET A 158 -13.89 -9.03 -2.20
CA MET A 158 -12.55 -8.89 -1.64
C MET A 158 -12.04 -7.45 -1.72
N LYS A 159 -11.73 -6.87 -0.57
CA LYS A 159 -11.15 -5.53 -0.40
C LYS A 159 -9.61 -5.57 -0.42
N VAL A 160 -9.05 -6.60 0.18
CA VAL A 160 -7.58 -6.79 0.21
C VAL A 160 -7.22 -8.27 0.35
N LEU A 161 -6.16 -8.65 -0.33
CA LEU A 161 -5.44 -9.89 -0.07
C LEU A 161 -4.08 -9.56 0.53
N ILE A 162 -3.84 -10.06 1.74
CA ILE A 162 -2.55 -10.02 2.42
C ILE A 162 -1.91 -11.38 2.23
N ALA A 163 -0.83 -11.42 1.46
CA ALA A 163 -0.03 -12.62 1.34
C ALA A 163 1.21 -12.52 2.22
N ALA A 164 1.66 -13.62 2.76
CA ALA A 164 2.87 -13.71 3.55
C ALA A 164 3.72 -14.90 3.12
N SER A 165 5.02 -14.75 3.27
CA SER A 165 5.99 -15.85 3.15
C SER A 165 7.30 -15.47 3.85
N ASN A 166 8.13 -16.48 4.13
CA ASN A 166 9.50 -16.29 4.61
C ASN A 166 10.51 -16.23 3.45
N GLU A 167 10.08 -16.47 2.22
CA GLU A 167 10.87 -16.49 1.01
C GLU A 167 10.16 -15.77 -0.14
N LEU A 168 10.91 -15.34 -1.15
CA LEU A 168 10.38 -14.82 -2.40
C LEU A 168 10.00 -16.00 -3.34
N PRO A 169 9.18 -15.71 -4.38
CA PRO A 169 8.88 -16.73 -5.38
C PRO A 169 10.17 -17.25 -6.02
N ALA A 170 10.26 -18.56 -6.19
CA ALA A 170 11.39 -19.16 -6.88
C ALA A 170 11.44 -18.70 -8.34
N LYS A 171 12.65 -18.46 -8.83
CA LYS A 171 12.86 -18.08 -10.24
C LYS A 171 12.53 -19.27 -11.13
N ASP A 172 12.00 -18.99 -12.31
CA ASP A 172 11.66 -19.98 -13.34
C ASP A 172 10.53 -20.97 -12.98
N GLU A 173 9.76 -20.70 -11.95
CA GLU A 173 8.56 -21.48 -11.58
C GLU A 173 7.24 -20.90 -12.13
N GLY A 174 7.31 -19.82 -12.93
CA GLY A 174 6.12 -19.16 -13.51
C GLY A 174 5.31 -18.33 -12.50
N LEU A 175 5.92 -17.98 -11.37
CA LEU A 175 5.29 -17.21 -10.27
C LEU A 175 5.33 -15.70 -10.48
N GLU A 176 6.07 -15.21 -11.48
CA GLU A 176 6.29 -13.79 -11.76
C GLU A 176 4.95 -13.07 -12.00
N ALA A 177 4.01 -13.75 -12.66
CA ALA A 177 2.68 -13.21 -12.91
C ALA A 177 1.90 -12.98 -11.63
N LEU A 178 1.97 -13.88 -10.65
CA LEU A 178 1.33 -13.73 -9.34
C LEU A 178 2.08 -12.70 -8.50
N TRP A 179 3.41 -12.71 -8.54
CA TRP A 179 4.24 -11.72 -7.86
C TRP A 179 3.94 -10.29 -8.28
N ASP A 180 3.75 -10.03 -9.58
CA ASP A 180 3.38 -8.70 -10.12
C ASP A 180 1.98 -8.21 -9.66
N ARG A 181 1.12 -9.06 -9.06
CA ARG A 181 -0.18 -8.66 -8.51
C ARG A 181 -0.09 -8.06 -7.11
N PHE A 182 1.00 -8.30 -6.40
CA PHE A 182 1.24 -7.66 -5.11
C PHE A 182 1.88 -6.30 -5.33
N LEU A 183 1.07 -5.25 -5.20
CA LEU A 183 1.52 -3.88 -5.42
C LEU A 183 2.49 -3.45 -4.32
N VAL A 184 2.05 -3.57 -3.06
CA VAL A 184 2.82 -3.19 -1.89
C VAL A 184 3.55 -4.42 -1.36
N ARG A 185 4.85 -4.28 -1.16
CA ARG A 185 5.72 -5.35 -0.68
C ARG A 185 6.54 -4.82 0.48
N MET A 186 6.45 -5.49 1.61
CA MET A 186 7.10 -5.04 2.83
C MET A 186 7.86 -6.16 3.49
N VAL A 187 8.98 -5.81 4.09
CA VAL A 187 9.75 -6.74 4.94
C VAL A 187 9.28 -6.60 6.38
N SER A 188 8.90 -7.71 7.00
CA SER A 188 8.47 -7.77 8.41
C SER A 188 9.57 -8.42 9.24
N ASN A 189 10.47 -7.59 9.80
CA ASN A 189 11.58 -8.04 10.64
C ASN A 189 11.11 -8.39 12.07
N CYS A 190 11.98 -8.99 12.86
CA CYS A 190 11.80 -9.08 14.31
C CYS A 190 11.87 -7.68 14.94
N ILE A 191 11.53 -7.57 16.23
CA ILE A 191 11.72 -6.33 16.99
C ILE A 191 13.23 -6.08 17.13
N GLU A 192 13.67 -4.88 16.75
CA GLU A 192 15.09 -4.51 16.71
C GLU A 192 15.51 -3.69 17.94
N SER A 193 14.63 -2.80 18.43
CA SER A 193 14.90 -1.97 19.58
C SER A 193 14.75 -2.75 20.90
N ASP A 194 15.79 -2.75 21.73
CA ASP A 194 15.73 -3.33 23.07
C ASP A 194 14.59 -2.75 23.90
N THR A 195 14.29 -1.47 23.75
CA THR A 195 13.19 -0.79 24.43
C THR A 195 11.85 -1.43 24.07
N SER A 196 11.59 -1.60 22.78
CA SER A 196 10.37 -2.26 22.29
C SER A 196 10.31 -3.74 22.68
N PHE A 197 11.45 -4.42 22.59
CA PHE A 197 11.57 -5.82 22.98
C PHE A 197 11.24 -6.04 24.47
N PHE A 198 11.86 -5.28 25.38
CA PHE A 198 11.56 -5.37 26.82
C PHE A 198 10.15 -4.89 27.15
N LYS A 199 9.59 -3.92 26.39
CA LYS A 199 8.20 -3.52 26.53
C LYS A 199 7.26 -4.67 26.16
N MET A 200 7.55 -5.37 25.07
CA MET A 200 6.79 -6.59 24.69
C MET A 200 6.84 -7.67 25.77
N LEU A 201 8.03 -7.99 26.30
CA LEU A 201 8.18 -9.02 27.33
C LEU A 201 7.46 -8.67 28.64
N LYS A 202 7.44 -7.38 29.01
CA LYS A 202 6.79 -6.91 30.25
C LYS A 202 5.29 -6.67 30.10
N SER A 203 4.79 -6.56 28.87
CA SER A 203 3.38 -6.31 28.63
C SER A 203 2.56 -7.57 28.92
N PRO A 204 1.54 -7.48 29.79
CA PRO A 204 0.63 -8.60 29.98
C PRO A 204 -0.12 -8.88 28.68
N ALA A 205 -0.44 -10.15 28.44
CA ALA A 205 -1.31 -10.56 27.33
C ALA A 205 -2.76 -10.09 27.60
N LEU A 206 -3.00 -8.79 27.43
CA LEU A 206 -4.34 -8.24 27.58
C LEU A 206 -5.15 -8.47 26.28
N PRO A 207 -6.45 -8.78 26.43
CA PRO A 207 -7.32 -8.82 25.26
C PRO A 207 -7.35 -7.45 24.59
N LEU A 208 -7.44 -7.45 23.25
CA LEU A 208 -7.60 -6.23 22.48
C LEU A 208 -8.84 -5.47 22.96
N LYS A 209 -8.71 -4.16 23.16
CA LYS A 209 -9.87 -3.33 23.52
C LYS A 209 -10.90 -3.38 22.38
N PRO A 210 -12.20 -3.44 22.69
CA PRO A 210 -13.23 -3.34 21.65
C PRO A 210 -13.04 -2.09 20.81
N LEU A 211 -13.27 -2.19 19.50
CA LEU A 211 -13.32 -1.03 18.62
C LEU A 211 -14.56 -0.21 18.94
N SER A 212 -14.44 1.11 18.96
CA SER A 212 -15.57 2.01 19.14
C SER A 212 -16.52 1.93 17.95
N GLU A 213 -17.82 2.04 18.17
CA GLU A 213 -18.86 1.86 17.15
C GLU A 213 -18.72 2.86 15.98
N ASP A 214 -18.22 4.05 16.24
CA ASP A 214 -17.98 5.13 15.29
C ASP A 214 -16.72 4.95 14.45
N LEU A 215 -15.86 3.99 14.81
CA LEU A 215 -14.61 3.69 14.08
C LEU A 215 -14.75 2.53 13.09
N TYR A 216 -15.86 1.81 13.06
CA TYR A 216 -16.04 0.76 12.06
C TYR A 216 -16.13 1.35 10.64
N LEU A 217 -15.40 0.74 9.71
CA LEU A 217 -15.58 1.00 8.28
C LEU A 217 -16.81 0.24 7.79
N THR A 218 -17.90 0.97 7.53
CA THR A 218 -19.06 0.41 6.86
C THR A 218 -18.82 0.31 5.35
N GLU A 219 -19.62 -0.49 4.64
CA GLU A 219 -19.52 -0.58 3.18
C GLU A 219 -19.79 0.78 2.51
N GLU A 220 -20.69 1.60 3.07
CA GLU A 220 -20.98 2.94 2.57
C GLU A 220 -19.77 3.88 2.70
N ILE A 221 -19.11 3.91 3.87
CA ILE A 221 -17.89 4.69 4.10
C ILE A 221 -16.79 4.23 3.15
N TYR A 222 -16.59 2.93 3.02
CA TYR A 222 -15.57 2.33 2.16
C TYR A 222 -15.74 2.74 0.69
N LEU A 223 -16.94 2.59 0.14
CA LEU A 223 -17.22 2.96 -1.25
C LEU A 223 -17.12 4.47 -1.50
N ASN A 224 -17.60 5.27 -0.55
CA ASN A 224 -17.48 6.73 -0.61
C ASN A 224 -16.01 7.19 -0.60
N TRP A 225 -15.18 6.57 0.24
CA TRP A 225 -13.75 6.90 0.28
C TRP A 225 -13.03 6.51 -1.01
N GLN A 226 -13.35 5.35 -1.58
CA GLN A 226 -12.79 4.96 -2.88
C GLN A 226 -13.16 5.93 -3.99
N GLU A 227 -14.42 6.36 -4.07
CA GLU A 227 -14.88 7.33 -5.06
C GLU A 227 -14.15 8.67 -4.89
N GLN A 228 -14.10 9.20 -3.68
CA GLN A 228 -13.42 10.47 -3.41
C GLN A 228 -11.92 10.41 -3.70
N ALA A 229 -11.26 9.31 -3.37
CA ALA A 229 -9.82 9.13 -3.66
C ALA A 229 -9.51 9.26 -5.16
N THR A 230 -10.38 8.80 -6.05
CA THR A 230 -10.15 8.91 -7.50
C THR A 230 -10.11 10.36 -8.02
N SER A 231 -10.68 11.31 -7.27
CA SER A 231 -10.70 12.73 -7.63
C SER A 231 -9.40 13.50 -7.29
N ILE A 232 -8.47 12.86 -6.59
CA ILE A 232 -7.22 13.49 -6.14
C ILE A 232 -6.28 13.71 -7.33
N GLU A 233 -5.81 14.94 -7.49
CA GLU A 233 -4.97 15.35 -8.60
C GLU A 233 -3.49 15.03 -8.38
N LEU A 234 -2.73 14.97 -9.47
CA LEU A 234 -1.28 14.75 -9.47
C LEU A 234 -0.54 16.09 -9.45
N SER A 235 0.31 16.34 -8.44
CA SER A 235 1.15 17.53 -8.41
C SER A 235 2.27 17.47 -9.46
N LYS A 236 2.75 18.65 -9.85
CA LYS A 236 3.84 18.76 -10.81
C LYS A 236 5.14 18.16 -10.28
N GLU A 237 5.40 18.37 -9.01
CA GLU A 237 6.59 17.86 -8.31
C GLU A 237 6.63 16.33 -8.36
N VAL A 238 5.53 15.67 -8.04
CA VAL A 238 5.40 14.20 -8.11
C VAL A 238 5.51 13.72 -9.56
N MET A 239 4.90 14.45 -10.51
CA MET A 239 5.05 14.10 -11.94
C MET A 239 6.51 14.13 -12.39
N ASP A 240 7.27 15.12 -11.97
CA ASP A 240 8.69 15.25 -12.33
C ASP A 240 9.54 14.19 -11.62
N ALA A 241 9.22 13.83 -10.36
CA ALA A 241 9.84 12.71 -9.66
C ALA A 241 9.58 11.36 -10.36
N ILE A 242 8.33 11.10 -10.77
CA ILE A 242 7.97 9.89 -11.55
C ILE A 242 8.76 9.82 -12.86
N LYS A 243 8.90 10.94 -13.57
CA LYS A 243 9.71 10.99 -14.81
C LYS A 243 11.19 10.68 -14.54
N SER A 244 11.74 11.20 -13.43
CA SER A 244 13.12 10.95 -13.04
C SER A 244 13.33 9.47 -12.70
N ILE A 245 12.53 8.89 -11.82
CA ILE A 245 12.72 7.49 -11.40
C ILE A 245 12.51 6.50 -12.56
N ARG A 246 11.55 6.75 -13.46
CA ARG A 246 11.37 5.92 -14.65
C ARG A 246 12.61 5.88 -15.54
N LYS A 247 13.34 7.00 -15.67
CA LYS A 247 14.61 7.04 -16.42
C LYS A 247 15.71 6.25 -15.72
N SER A 248 15.80 6.37 -14.39
CA SER A 248 16.79 5.65 -13.60
C SER A 248 16.56 4.15 -13.65
N LEU A 249 15.31 3.69 -13.46
CA LEU A 249 14.94 2.29 -13.57
C LEU A 249 15.22 1.72 -14.98
N ALA A 250 14.87 2.45 -16.04
CA ALA A 250 15.14 2.02 -17.41
C ALA A 250 16.66 1.95 -17.73
N LYS A 251 17.49 2.71 -17.02
CA LYS A 251 18.95 2.58 -17.11
C LYS A 251 19.42 1.31 -16.41
N LEU A 252 18.98 1.07 -15.17
CA LEU A 252 19.31 -0.14 -14.42
C LEU A 252 18.86 -1.40 -15.14
N GLU A 253 17.65 -1.40 -15.74
CA GLU A 253 17.14 -2.54 -16.52
C GLU A 253 18.02 -2.88 -17.73
N LYS A 254 18.67 -1.88 -18.36
CA LYS A 254 19.58 -2.12 -19.47
C LYS A 254 20.94 -2.66 -19.02
N ASP A 255 21.38 -2.23 -17.85
CA ASP A 255 22.71 -2.55 -17.31
C ASP A 255 22.68 -3.88 -16.52
N ASP A 256 21.49 -4.43 -16.17
CA ASP A 256 21.33 -5.67 -15.42
C ASP A 256 21.17 -6.89 -16.37
N GLU A 257 21.90 -7.95 -16.09
CA GLU A 257 21.76 -9.23 -16.79
C GLU A 257 20.35 -9.83 -16.62
N ASN A 258 19.73 -9.62 -15.46
CA ASN A 258 18.34 -9.99 -15.19
C ASN A 258 17.39 -8.82 -15.45
N LYS A 259 16.98 -8.63 -16.70
CA LYS A 259 16.11 -7.53 -17.16
C LYS A 259 14.79 -7.39 -16.38
N LEU A 260 14.31 -8.44 -15.71
CA LEU A 260 13.06 -8.41 -14.94
C LEU A 260 13.24 -7.82 -13.54
N ARG A 261 14.46 -7.68 -13.05
CA ARG A 261 14.75 -7.23 -11.68
C ARG A 261 14.22 -5.81 -11.41
N TYR A 262 14.38 -4.89 -12.37
CA TYR A 262 13.92 -3.49 -12.27
C TYR A 262 12.71 -3.18 -13.16
N TYR A 263 12.15 -4.19 -13.81
CA TYR A 263 10.97 -4.02 -14.66
C TYR A 263 9.73 -3.72 -13.83
N ILE A 264 9.01 -2.66 -14.19
CA ILE A 264 7.74 -2.26 -13.57
C ILE A 264 6.68 -2.14 -14.67
N SER A 265 5.64 -2.95 -14.59
CA SER A 265 4.55 -2.95 -15.57
C SER A 265 3.72 -1.66 -15.52
N ASP A 266 3.14 -1.24 -16.66
CA ASP A 266 2.25 -0.08 -16.72
C ASP A 266 1.04 -0.24 -15.78
N ARG A 267 0.57 -1.47 -15.61
CA ARG A 267 -0.46 -1.79 -14.62
C ARG A 267 -0.02 -1.47 -13.19
N ARG A 268 1.21 -1.84 -12.81
CA ARG A 268 1.77 -1.53 -11.49
C ARG A 268 1.91 -0.03 -11.28
N TRP A 269 2.34 0.74 -12.29
CA TRP A 269 2.36 2.20 -12.24
C TRP A 269 0.98 2.79 -11.99
N ARG A 270 -0.05 2.30 -12.71
CA ARG A 270 -1.44 2.75 -12.52
C ARG A 270 -1.96 2.47 -11.12
N LYS A 271 -1.70 1.28 -10.59
CA LYS A 271 -2.08 0.88 -9.24
C LYS A 271 -1.35 1.68 -8.17
N ALA A 272 -0.04 1.91 -8.34
CA ALA A 272 0.74 2.75 -7.45
C ALA A 272 0.24 4.21 -7.45
N PHE A 273 -0.17 4.73 -8.61
CA PHE A 273 -0.81 6.04 -8.69
C PHE A 273 -2.12 6.07 -7.88
N HIS A 274 -2.99 5.08 -8.02
CA HIS A 274 -4.22 4.98 -7.23
C HIS A 274 -3.94 4.86 -5.72
N LEU A 275 -2.92 4.11 -5.33
CA LEU A 275 -2.47 4.02 -3.94
C LEU A 275 -2.04 5.40 -3.39
N MET A 276 -1.30 6.19 -4.17
CA MET A 276 -0.92 7.56 -3.80
C MET A 276 -2.14 8.48 -3.70
N GLN A 277 -3.12 8.36 -4.60
CA GLN A 277 -4.39 9.10 -4.50
C GLN A 277 -5.12 8.78 -3.20
N THR A 278 -5.26 7.50 -2.86
CA THR A 278 -5.89 7.05 -1.62
C THR A 278 -5.13 7.56 -0.39
N SER A 279 -3.80 7.52 -0.41
CA SER A 279 -2.98 8.09 0.66
C SER A 279 -3.22 9.59 0.84
N ALA A 280 -3.20 10.36 -0.23
CA ALA A 280 -3.46 11.80 -0.17
C ALA A 280 -4.87 12.12 0.36
N PHE A 281 -5.88 11.38 -0.11
CA PHE A 281 -7.25 11.50 0.38
C PHE A 281 -7.36 11.21 1.89
N LEU A 282 -6.82 10.08 2.34
CA LEU A 282 -6.85 9.69 3.76
C LEU A 282 -6.09 10.66 4.67
N ASN A 283 -5.17 11.44 4.12
CA ASN A 283 -4.50 12.55 4.81
C ASN A 283 -5.22 13.91 4.63
N GLY A 284 -6.44 13.92 4.09
CA GLY A 284 -7.26 15.12 3.92
C GLY A 284 -6.76 16.07 2.83
N ARG A 285 -5.98 15.60 1.89
CA ARG A 285 -5.40 16.40 0.80
C ARG A 285 -6.15 16.18 -0.51
N LYS A 286 -6.17 17.20 -1.35
CA LYS A 286 -6.78 17.17 -2.69
C LYS A 286 -5.75 16.95 -3.82
N VAL A 287 -4.48 16.88 -3.47
CA VAL A 287 -3.37 16.73 -4.41
C VAL A 287 -2.36 15.74 -3.84
N ILE A 288 -1.85 14.84 -4.69
CA ILE A 288 -0.76 13.92 -4.33
C ILE A 288 0.50 14.73 -4.09
N MET A 289 1.13 14.54 -2.94
CA MET A 289 2.37 15.20 -2.56
C MET A 289 3.58 14.26 -2.60
N LEU A 290 4.78 14.81 -2.42
CA LEU A 290 6.02 14.02 -2.38
C LEU A 290 6.04 12.99 -1.23
N SER A 291 5.32 13.26 -0.13
CA SER A 291 5.14 12.29 0.96
C SER A 291 4.39 11.03 0.50
N ASP A 292 3.36 11.17 -0.35
CA ASP A 292 2.64 10.01 -0.90
C ASP A 292 3.52 9.25 -1.91
N TYR A 293 4.35 10.00 -2.65
CA TYR A 293 5.30 9.41 -3.60
C TYR A 293 6.32 8.48 -2.92
N MET A 294 6.66 8.71 -1.64
CA MET A 294 7.55 7.81 -0.90
C MET A 294 7.02 6.37 -0.78
N LEU A 295 5.71 6.15 -0.93
CA LEU A 295 5.13 4.80 -1.01
C LEU A 295 5.70 3.96 -2.18
N MET A 296 6.29 4.61 -3.19
CA MET A 296 6.95 3.94 -4.30
C MET A 296 8.09 3.02 -3.86
N ILE A 297 8.72 3.29 -2.70
CA ILE A 297 9.72 2.41 -2.10
C ILE A 297 9.18 0.98 -1.94
N HIS A 298 7.91 0.86 -1.55
CA HIS A 298 7.25 -0.43 -1.34
C HIS A 298 6.62 -1.02 -2.61
N CYS A 299 6.59 -0.25 -3.71
CA CYS A 299 5.93 -0.64 -4.95
C CYS A 299 6.91 -1.03 -6.07
N LEU A 300 8.19 -0.65 -5.98
CA LEU A 300 9.10 -0.71 -7.15
C LEU A 300 10.14 -1.83 -7.12
N TRP A 301 10.29 -2.57 -6.03
CA TRP A 301 11.26 -3.66 -5.98
C TRP A 301 10.65 -5.01 -6.35
N ASN A 302 11.43 -5.87 -7.01
CA ASN A 302 11.05 -7.23 -7.39
C ASN A 302 11.86 -8.30 -6.65
N ASP A 303 13.03 -7.92 -6.13
CA ASP A 303 13.95 -8.78 -5.39
C ASP A 303 14.46 -8.00 -4.17
N VAL A 304 14.77 -8.68 -3.08
CA VAL A 304 15.32 -8.06 -1.85
C VAL A 304 16.63 -7.31 -2.15
N GLU A 305 17.44 -7.85 -3.06
CA GLU A 305 18.69 -7.21 -3.48
C GLU A 305 18.49 -5.84 -4.14
N CYS A 306 17.27 -5.55 -4.66
CA CYS A 306 16.96 -4.25 -5.25
C CYS A 306 16.57 -3.19 -4.21
N ILE A 307 16.19 -3.61 -3.01
CA ILE A 307 15.65 -2.70 -1.99
C ILE A 307 16.61 -1.54 -1.68
N PRO A 308 17.92 -1.77 -1.43
CA PRO A 308 18.85 -0.68 -1.15
C PRO A 308 18.93 0.36 -2.28
N GLU A 309 18.90 -0.10 -3.53
CA GLU A 309 18.95 0.78 -4.69
C GLU A 309 17.63 1.56 -4.84
N ILE A 310 16.47 0.92 -4.66
CA ILE A 310 15.17 1.60 -4.71
C ILE A 310 15.03 2.65 -3.62
N LEU A 311 15.50 2.36 -2.41
CA LEU A 311 15.53 3.32 -1.28
C LEU A 311 16.36 4.55 -1.58
N LYS A 312 17.44 4.40 -2.33
CA LYS A 312 18.27 5.51 -2.78
C LYS A 312 17.62 6.27 -3.94
N LEU A 313 17.10 5.56 -4.93
CA LEU A 313 16.56 6.16 -6.15
C LEU A 313 15.28 6.97 -5.93
N VAL A 314 14.40 6.52 -5.02
CA VAL A 314 13.13 7.24 -4.77
C VAL A 314 13.39 8.64 -4.21
N PRO A 315 14.16 8.86 -3.14
CA PRO A 315 14.54 10.20 -2.69
C PRO A 315 15.36 10.99 -3.71
N GLU A 316 16.32 10.36 -4.41
CA GLU A 316 17.10 11.02 -5.45
C GLU A 316 16.23 11.54 -6.60
N SER A 317 15.19 10.80 -6.97
CA SER A 317 14.25 11.22 -8.01
C SER A 317 13.44 12.47 -7.62
N ILE A 318 13.24 12.71 -6.34
CA ILE A 318 12.66 13.94 -5.79
C ILE A 318 13.67 15.09 -5.85
N ALA A 319 14.91 14.82 -5.48
CA ALA A 319 15.97 15.82 -5.39
C ALA A 319 16.44 16.29 -6.79
N GLU A 320 16.58 15.39 -7.76
CA GLU A 320 17.12 15.65 -9.08
C GLU A 320 16.40 16.79 -9.84
N PRO A 321 15.05 16.81 -9.95
CA PRO A 321 14.35 17.92 -10.58
C PRO A 321 14.57 19.26 -9.88
N THR A 322 14.66 19.23 -8.53
CA THR A 322 14.89 20.43 -7.72
C THR A 322 16.30 20.96 -7.94
N VAL A 323 17.31 20.10 -7.91
CA VAL A 323 18.72 20.48 -8.20
C VAL A 323 18.83 21.08 -9.60
N LYS A 324 18.29 20.42 -10.62
CA LYS A 324 18.29 20.96 -12.00
C LYS A 324 17.60 22.32 -12.12
N ARG A 325 16.54 22.54 -11.32
CA ARG A 325 15.87 23.85 -11.29
C ARG A 325 16.75 24.92 -10.65
N LEU A 326 17.43 24.59 -9.54
CA LEU A 326 18.39 25.48 -8.88
C LEU A 326 19.57 25.81 -9.79
N GLU A 327 20.12 24.83 -10.49
CA GLU A 327 21.20 25.06 -11.48
C GLU A 327 20.79 26.01 -12.61
N ARG A 328 19.53 25.88 -13.11
CA ARG A 328 18.99 26.80 -14.12
C ARG A 328 18.84 28.22 -13.57
N ILE A 329 18.38 28.35 -12.33
CA ILE A 329 18.25 29.65 -11.65
C ILE A 329 19.63 30.27 -11.45
N ASP A 330 20.60 29.51 -10.92
CA ASP A 330 21.98 29.97 -10.74
C ASP A 330 22.60 30.42 -12.05
N LYS A 331 22.44 29.63 -13.12
CA LYS A 331 22.89 30.00 -14.46
C LYS A 331 22.23 31.28 -14.95
N ALA A 332 20.91 31.45 -14.75
CA ALA A 332 20.22 32.68 -15.13
C ALA A 332 20.70 33.87 -14.30
N ILE A 333 20.92 33.73 -13.01
CA ILE A 333 21.49 34.74 -12.11
C ILE A 333 22.88 35.15 -12.61
N ARG A 334 23.76 34.20 -12.92
CA ARG A 334 25.12 34.48 -13.44
C ARG A 334 25.07 35.22 -14.78
N GLN A 335 24.12 34.90 -15.67
CA GLN A 335 23.92 35.62 -16.92
C GLN A 335 23.48 37.08 -16.70
N ILE A 336 22.58 37.32 -15.72
CA ILE A 336 22.12 38.67 -15.35
C ILE A 336 23.26 39.48 -14.69
N MET A 337 24.07 38.80 -13.85
CA MET A 337 25.19 39.44 -13.16
C MET A 337 26.45 39.64 -14.00
N GLN A 338 26.53 39.06 -15.20
CA GLN A 338 27.60 39.41 -16.14
C GLN A 338 27.42 40.90 -16.58
N PRO A 339 28.44 41.76 -16.41
CA PRO A 339 28.29 43.16 -16.74
C PRO A 339 28.06 43.30 -18.24
N SER A 340 26.80 43.56 -18.62
CA SER A 340 26.46 43.91 -19.97
C SER A 340 27.11 45.25 -20.29
N GLN A 341 27.87 45.32 -21.38
CA GLN A 341 28.45 46.59 -21.87
C GLN A 341 27.37 47.59 -22.37
N GLN A 342 26.10 47.30 -22.13
CA GLN A 342 24.99 48.20 -22.42
C GLN A 342 24.32 48.67 -21.14
N LYS A 343 24.25 49.99 -20.91
CA LYS A 343 23.56 50.59 -19.77
C LYS A 343 22.09 50.15 -19.76
N PRO A 344 21.57 49.63 -18.64
CA PRO A 344 20.15 49.24 -18.54
C PRO A 344 19.25 50.47 -18.60
N LYS A 345 18.15 50.39 -19.35
CA LYS A 345 17.03 51.33 -19.21
C LYS A 345 16.36 51.16 -17.85
N GLU A 346 16.02 52.25 -17.21
CA GLU A 346 15.54 52.35 -15.81
C GLU A 346 14.21 51.61 -15.51
N GLU A 347 13.52 51.06 -16.50
CA GLU A 347 12.17 50.52 -16.35
C GLU A 347 12.10 49.03 -15.92
N GLU A 348 13.21 48.30 -15.80
CA GLU A 348 13.18 46.87 -15.42
C GLU A 348 13.54 46.56 -13.96
N ARG A 349 13.68 47.56 -13.11
CA ARG A 349 14.12 47.37 -11.70
C ARG A 349 13.07 46.86 -10.69
N ASN A 350 11.81 46.70 -11.09
CA ASN A 350 10.71 46.42 -10.15
C ASN A 350 10.10 45.02 -10.21
N LYS A 351 10.82 44.00 -10.70
CA LYS A 351 10.38 42.61 -10.59
C LYS A 351 11.41 41.78 -9.85
N THR A 352 11.43 41.92 -8.52
CA THR A 352 12.01 40.93 -7.63
C THR A 352 11.12 39.69 -7.62
N PRO A 353 11.62 38.50 -7.95
CA PRO A 353 10.85 37.27 -7.74
C PRO A 353 10.72 37.05 -6.25
N HIS A 354 9.49 37.03 -5.74
CA HIS A 354 9.21 36.50 -4.41
C HIS A 354 9.60 35.03 -4.42
N LEU A 355 10.68 34.68 -3.75
CA LEU A 355 10.98 33.34 -3.29
C LEU A 355 9.99 33.04 -2.15
N ALA A 356 8.86 32.46 -2.49
CA ALA A 356 8.01 31.80 -1.51
C ALA A 356 8.74 30.55 -1.02
N THR A 357 9.37 30.67 0.14
CA THR A 357 9.78 29.52 0.94
C THR A 357 8.52 28.98 1.60
N GLU A 358 7.75 28.18 0.90
CA GLU A 358 6.75 27.34 1.54
C GLU A 358 7.49 26.14 2.13
N PHE A 359 7.66 26.13 3.44
CA PHE A 359 7.92 24.93 4.21
C PHE A 359 6.65 24.07 4.15
N VAL A 360 6.72 22.99 3.42
CA VAL A 360 5.64 21.99 3.36
C VAL A 360 5.75 21.15 4.62
N GLU A 361 4.82 21.30 5.54
CA GLU A 361 4.63 20.39 6.68
C GLU A 361 4.21 19.00 6.18
N TYR A 362 4.98 17.98 6.52
CA TYR A 362 4.79 16.59 6.09
C TYR A 362 3.93 15.82 7.10
N ASP A 363 2.62 15.93 7.06
CA ASP A 363 1.72 15.38 8.08
C ASP A 363 1.76 13.85 8.26
N PHE A 364 1.90 13.06 7.20
CA PHE A 364 1.96 11.59 7.31
C PHE A 364 3.35 11.09 7.73
N PHE A 365 4.39 11.75 7.29
CA PHE A 365 5.77 11.47 7.70
C PHE A 365 6.03 11.93 9.14
N TYR A 366 5.38 12.98 9.60
CA TYR A 366 5.49 13.47 10.98
C TYR A 366 4.98 12.44 11.98
N TYR A 367 3.89 11.73 11.70
CA TYR A 367 3.40 10.67 12.58
C TYR A 367 4.41 9.52 12.75
N LEU A 368 5.18 9.19 11.72
CA LEU A 368 6.27 8.20 11.79
C LEU A 368 7.55 8.78 12.42
N VAL A 369 7.79 10.08 12.31
CA VAL A 369 9.01 10.77 12.79
C VAL A 369 8.85 11.33 14.21
N GLU A 370 7.68 11.87 14.61
CA GLU A 370 7.45 12.40 15.96
C GLU A 370 7.56 11.34 17.07
N ASN A 371 7.37 10.06 16.77
CA ASN A 371 7.54 8.98 17.73
C ASN A 371 8.99 8.47 17.86
N TYR A 372 9.96 9.10 17.15
CA TYR A 372 11.38 8.78 17.24
C TYR A 372 12.22 10.05 17.49
N PRO A 373 12.38 10.51 18.77
CA PRO A 373 12.97 11.81 19.09
C PRO A 373 14.48 11.91 18.92
N GLU A 374 15.19 10.90 18.41
CA GLU A 374 16.66 10.88 18.39
C GLU A 374 17.32 11.22 17.04
N GLY A 375 16.65 11.93 16.13
CA GLY A 375 17.32 12.57 14.97
C GLY A 375 17.89 11.64 13.89
N GLU A 376 17.72 10.33 14.01
CA GLU A 376 18.03 9.39 12.95
C GLU A 376 16.82 9.26 12.02
N THR A 377 17.03 9.55 10.76
CA THR A 377 15.97 9.39 9.76
C THR A 377 15.51 7.93 9.72
N TYR A 378 14.22 7.70 9.66
CA TYR A 378 13.56 6.39 9.54
C TYR A 378 14.26 5.43 8.55
N PHE A 379 14.94 5.98 7.55
CA PHE A 379 15.68 5.26 6.53
C PHE A 379 17.06 4.75 6.97
N SER A 380 17.72 5.37 7.96
CA SER A 380 19.05 4.93 8.42
C SER A 380 19.02 3.73 9.37
N LYS A 381 17.84 3.39 9.93
CA LYS A 381 17.66 2.25 10.85
C LYS A 381 17.18 0.96 10.19
N TRP A 382 16.83 0.99 8.88
CA TRP A 382 16.22 -0.19 8.21
C TRP A 382 17.15 -0.90 7.22
N TYR A 383 18.42 -0.43 7.09
CA TYR A 383 19.43 -1.03 6.20
C TYR A 383 20.84 -0.97 6.80
#